data_cf0f518abc3a7434e580ac3bb4e22ecf
#
_entry.id   cf0f518abc3a7434e580ac3bb4e22ecf
#
_cell.length_a   1.000
_cell.length_b   1.000
_cell.length_c   1.000
_cell.angle_alpha   90.00
_cell.angle_beta   90.00
_cell.angle_gamma   90.00
#
_symmetry.space_group_name_H-M   'P 1'
#
loop_
_entity.id
_entity.type
_entity.pdbx_description
1 polymer ?
#
loop_
_entity_poly.entity_id
_entity_poly.type
_entity_poly.pdbx_seq_one_letter_code
_entity_poly.pdbx_strand_id
1 'polypeptide(L)'
;MTVADQLNRIREGFHPTFWVANGMELFERLAYYGQATVLSVFLRDHLKCTELETGYLSSIFGGTIYLLPIVGGTLADKFGFRKAFMVAFAILAIGYFLIGSTGMAAFNGLYAGLPMFWTLVLFLVFTSIGGCFIKPSVLGTVALTSKADTKSLGYAFYYWIVNIGAALGPLIAYIVRDRIGIEYVYLVSAVSCVMMLVVNFFFYKEVKDETHIVVESLGTKLGNLVRVLRNFRFIIFLLIFSLYWIIFWQIFIVIPFYITDYVSKDAPFEIIMSVGAWGIILFQLLINRLTRHLSPRTAILIGFAVSSFCWLVIAVHPSVVTIIAGILVFSIGEMTQAPRYYEYISNLAPKGQQGLFQGYAFLPIAIAWFFGGTLGGWLYNTYATKGGNPTVVFLVIFGIGVLATALMALYNAIVAARENAERVRVP
;
A
#
# COMPACT_ATOMS: atom_id res chain seq x y z
N MET A 1 33.78 12.78 2.77
CA MET A 1 33.58 11.33 2.50
C MET A 1 33.70 11.15 1.01
N THR A 2 34.68 10.40 0.54
CA THR A 2 34.90 10.14 -0.88
C THR A 2 33.85 9.15 -1.40
N VAL A 3 33.69 9.08 -2.75
CA VAL A 3 32.79 8.07 -3.36
C VAL A 3 33.24 6.64 -3.00
N ALA A 4 34.56 6.41 -2.89
CA ALA A 4 35.14 5.15 -2.46
C ALA A 4 34.75 4.79 -1.03
N ASP A 5 34.79 5.77 -0.10
CA ASP A 5 34.35 5.55 1.30
C ASP A 5 32.86 5.18 1.37
N GLN A 6 32.03 5.82 0.53
CA GLN A 6 30.60 5.48 0.47
C GLN A 6 30.35 4.09 -0.06
N LEU A 7 31.04 3.68 -1.13
CA LEU A 7 30.93 2.34 -1.70
C LEU A 7 31.41 1.26 -0.72
N ASN A 8 32.52 1.50 -0.01
CA ASN A 8 33.00 0.58 1.02
C ASN A 8 32.00 0.48 2.18
N ARG A 9 31.44 1.59 2.62
CA ARG A 9 30.38 1.60 3.65
C ARG A 9 29.14 0.79 3.23
N ILE A 10 28.74 0.86 1.97
CA ILE A 10 27.63 0.06 1.44
C ILE A 10 28.02 -1.42 1.40
N ARG A 11 29.22 -1.75 0.90
CA ARG A 11 29.68 -3.14 0.80
C ARG A 11 29.83 -3.84 2.15
N GLU A 12 30.36 -3.15 3.15
CA GLU A 12 30.63 -3.69 4.47
C GLU A 12 29.47 -3.52 5.47
N GLY A 13 28.53 -2.61 5.18
CA GLY A 13 27.43 -2.25 6.05
C GLY A 13 26.27 -3.24 6.04
N PHE A 14 26.21 -4.14 5.02
CA PHE A 14 25.09 -5.04 4.82
C PHE A 14 25.54 -6.49 4.66
N HIS A 15 24.84 -7.40 5.35
CA HIS A 15 25.03 -8.83 5.14
C HIS A 15 24.53 -9.25 3.75
N PRO A 16 25.11 -10.27 3.07
CA PRO A 16 24.65 -10.72 1.74
C PRO A 16 23.14 -11.01 1.64
N THR A 17 22.53 -11.54 2.70
CA THR A 17 21.08 -11.80 2.78
C THR A 17 20.24 -10.53 2.64
N PHE A 18 20.79 -9.35 2.99
CA PHE A 18 20.13 -8.05 2.76
C PHE A 18 19.77 -7.85 1.29
N TRP A 19 20.73 -8.09 0.41
CA TRP A 19 20.53 -7.91 -1.03
C TRP A 19 19.58 -8.94 -1.62
N VAL A 20 19.63 -10.18 -1.13
CA VAL A 20 18.69 -11.24 -1.55
C VAL A 20 17.25 -10.85 -1.15
N ALA A 21 17.03 -10.41 0.09
CA ALA A 21 15.71 -10.00 0.57
C ALA A 21 15.15 -8.80 -0.20
N ASN A 22 15.99 -7.77 -0.42
CA ASN A 22 15.58 -6.60 -1.20
C ASN A 22 15.34 -6.92 -2.69
N GLY A 23 16.12 -7.85 -3.26
CA GLY A 23 15.86 -8.35 -4.62
C GLY A 23 14.52 -9.09 -4.71
N MET A 24 14.21 -9.95 -3.73
CA MET A 24 12.91 -10.61 -3.66
C MET A 24 11.77 -9.60 -3.48
N GLU A 25 11.95 -8.57 -2.64
CA GLU A 25 10.97 -7.50 -2.48
C GLU A 25 10.71 -6.77 -3.79
N LEU A 26 11.76 -6.43 -4.57
CA LEU A 26 11.57 -5.78 -5.86
C LEU A 26 10.62 -6.57 -6.77
N PHE A 27 10.91 -7.85 -6.98
CA PHE A 27 10.09 -8.69 -7.86
C PHE A 27 8.69 -8.92 -7.31
N GLU A 28 8.55 -9.03 -5.99
CA GLU A 28 7.24 -9.13 -5.36
C GLU A 28 6.46 -7.82 -5.52
N ARG A 29 7.10 -6.64 -5.37
CA ARG A 29 6.45 -5.35 -5.62
C ARG A 29 6.05 -5.16 -7.08
N LEU A 30 6.88 -5.60 -8.03
CA LEU A 30 6.51 -5.63 -9.45
C LEU A 30 5.23 -6.45 -9.67
N ALA A 31 5.17 -7.65 -9.10
CA ALA A 31 3.99 -8.53 -9.17
C ALA A 31 2.76 -7.88 -8.51
N TYR A 32 2.91 -7.37 -7.28
CA TYR A 32 1.83 -6.77 -6.51
C TYR A 32 1.24 -5.53 -7.20
N TYR A 33 2.07 -4.56 -7.59
CA TYR A 33 1.58 -3.34 -8.22
C TYR A 33 1.09 -3.58 -9.64
N GLY A 34 1.70 -4.52 -10.38
CA GLY A 34 1.21 -4.94 -11.68
C GLY A 34 -0.22 -5.46 -11.61
N GLN A 35 -0.48 -6.46 -10.76
CA GLN A 35 -1.82 -7.04 -10.62
C GLN A 35 -2.82 -6.08 -9.95
N ALA A 36 -2.38 -5.28 -8.95
CA ALA A 36 -3.27 -4.34 -8.27
C ALA A 36 -3.81 -3.25 -9.22
N THR A 37 -2.98 -2.83 -10.19
CA THR A 37 -3.37 -1.83 -11.18
C THR A 37 -4.48 -2.34 -12.11
N VAL A 38 -4.44 -3.61 -12.47
CA VAL A 38 -5.43 -4.21 -13.40
C VAL A 38 -6.62 -4.85 -12.70
N LEU A 39 -6.58 -5.05 -11.37
CA LEU A 39 -7.57 -5.82 -10.62
C LEU A 39 -9.01 -5.35 -10.87
N SER A 40 -9.28 -4.06 -10.77
CA SER A 40 -10.63 -3.52 -10.93
C SER A 40 -11.18 -3.73 -12.35
N VAL A 41 -10.35 -3.49 -13.36
CA VAL A 41 -10.71 -3.72 -14.78
C VAL A 41 -10.86 -5.20 -15.07
N PHE A 42 -9.97 -6.06 -14.55
CA PHE A 42 -10.06 -7.51 -14.69
C PHE A 42 -11.38 -8.05 -14.12
N LEU A 43 -11.74 -7.65 -12.90
CA LEU A 43 -12.97 -8.11 -12.26
C LEU A 43 -14.22 -7.61 -13.03
N ARG A 44 -14.27 -6.31 -13.36
CA ARG A 44 -15.44 -5.71 -14.02
C ARG A 44 -15.55 -6.06 -15.49
N ASP A 45 -14.50 -5.77 -16.26
CA ASP A 45 -14.60 -5.80 -17.73
C ASP A 45 -14.30 -7.20 -18.29
N HIS A 46 -13.44 -7.98 -17.65
CA HIS A 46 -13.08 -9.31 -18.12
C HIS A 46 -14.00 -10.38 -17.49
N LEU A 47 -14.16 -10.39 -16.17
CA LEU A 47 -15.00 -11.37 -15.46
C LEU A 47 -16.48 -10.97 -15.33
N LYS A 48 -16.86 -9.77 -15.80
CA LYS A 48 -18.23 -9.26 -15.82
C LYS A 48 -18.88 -9.10 -14.42
N CYS A 49 -18.06 -8.90 -13.38
CA CYS A 49 -18.57 -8.45 -12.10
C CYS A 49 -19.16 -7.03 -12.22
N THR A 50 -20.16 -6.73 -11.42
CA THR A 50 -20.64 -5.36 -11.28
C THR A 50 -19.58 -4.49 -10.59
N GLU A 51 -19.68 -3.16 -10.73
CA GLU A 51 -18.79 -2.22 -10.02
C GLU A 51 -18.87 -2.40 -8.50
N LEU A 52 -20.07 -2.72 -7.99
CA LEU A 52 -20.29 -2.98 -6.57
C LEU A 52 -19.61 -4.26 -6.11
N GLU A 53 -19.75 -5.36 -6.85
CA GLU A 53 -19.04 -6.62 -6.57
C GLU A 53 -17.53 -6.43 -6.64
N THR A 54 -17.04 -5.70 -7.65
CA THR A 54 -15.63 -5.34 -7.78
C THR A 54 -15.15 -4.55 -6.57
N GLY A 55 -15.96 -3.61 -6.09
CA GLY A 55 -15.70 -2.86 -4.86
C GLY A 55 -15.61 -3.75 -3.63
N TYR A 56 -16.53 -4.71 -3.45
CA TYR A 56 -16.50 -5.68 -2.34
C TYR A 56 -15.26 -6.58 -2.42
N LEU A 57 -14.94 -7.13 -3.59
CA LEU A 57 -13.77 -7.98 -3.79
C LEU A 57 -12.46 -7.23 -3.52
N SER A 58 -12.36 -5.99 -3.98
CA SER A 58 -11.22 -5.10 -3.70
C SER A 58 -11.11 -4.77 -2.22
N SER A 59 -12.23 -4.53 -1.53
CA SER A 59 -12.28 -4.29 -0.08
C SER A 59 -11.80 -5.50 0.72
N ILE A 60 -12.26 -6.69 0.37
CA ILE A 60 -11.86 -7.94 1.02
C ILE A 60 -10.36 -8.19 0.81
N PHE A 61 -9.88 -8.07 -0.42
CA PHE A 61 -8.47 -8.29 -0.74
C PHE A 61 -7.56 -7.30 -0.04
N GLY A 62 -7.79 -6.00 -0.24
CA GLY A 62 -6.95 -4.95 0.33
C GLY A 62 -7.06 -4.89 1.86
N GLY A 63 -8.27 -5.04 2.42
CA GLY A 63 -8.47 -5.07 3.87
C GLY A 63 -7.72 -6.22 4.54
N THR A 64 -7.83 -7.43 3.99
CA THR A 64 -7.14 -8.61 4.54
C THR A 64 -5.62 -8.52 4.41
N ILE A 65 -5.09 -8.10 3.27
CA ILE A 65 -3.64 -8.04 3.04
C ILE A 65 -2.94 -7.02 3.96
N TYR A 66 -3.65 -5.99 4.45
CA TYR A 66 -3.10 -5.00 5.39
C TYR A 66 -3.43 -5.29 6.86
N LEU A 67 -4.45 -6.10 7.15
CA LEU A 67 -4.78 -6.51 8.52
C LEU A 67 -3.98 -7.73 8.97
N LEU A 68 -3.84 -8.74 8.11
CA LEU A 68 -3.18 -10.01 8.43
C LEU A 68 -1.68 -9.93 8.79
N PRO A 69 -0.89 -8.92 8.39
CA PRO A 69 0.52 -8.79 8.80
C PRO A 69 0.76 -8.77 10.30
N ILE A 70 -0.24 -8.41 11.11
CA ILE A 70 -0.16 -8.51 12.59
C ILE A 70 0.06 -9.97 13.01
N VAL A 71 -0.63 -10.91 12.36
CA VAL A 71 -0.48 -12.36 12.59
C VAL A 71 0.73 -12.88 11.84
N GLY A 72 0.88 -12.54 10.56
CA GLY A 72 1.97 -12.98 9.71
C GLY A 72 3.35 -12.62 10.27
N GLY A 73 3.50 -11.40 10.80
CA GLY A 73 4.72 -10.96 11.45
C GLY A 73 5.06 -11.78 12.70
N THR A 74 4.07 -12.10 13.55
CA THR A 74 4.30 -12.94 14.72
C THR A 74 4.77 -14.36 14.35
N LEU A 75 4.17 -14.91 13.29
CA LEU A 75 4.57 -16.22 12.78
C LEU A 75 5.95 -16.18 12.13
N ALA A 76 6.26 -15.12 11.39
CA ALA A 76 7.58 -14.91 10.78
C ALA A 76 8.70 -14.80 11.85
N ASP A 77 8.46 -14.03 12.91
CA ASP A 77 9.37 -13.94 14.06
C ASP A 77 9.60 -15.29 14.75
N LYS A 78 8.52 -16.11 14.86
CA LYS A 78 8.58 -17.42 15.53
C LYS A 78 9.27 -18.49 14.70
N PHE A 79 8.97 -18.56 13.39
CA PHE A 79 9.43 -19.66 12.53
C PHE A 79 10.68 -19.31 11.71
N GLY A 80 11.09 -18.05 11.70
CA GLY A 80 12.20 -17.49 10.92
C GLY A 80 11.74 -16.95 9.57
N PHE A 81 12.46 -15.93 9.07
CA PHE A 81 12.08 -15.20 7.87
C PHE A 81 12.22 -16.03 6.59
N ARG A 82 13.20 -16.95 6.53
CA ARG A 82 13.35 -17.86 5.38
C ARG A 82 12.11 -18.71 5.15
N LYS A 83 11.58 -19.31 6.22
CA LYS A 83 10.37 -20.14 6.15
C LYS A 83 9.13 -19.29 5.84
N ALA A 84 9.05 -18.10 6.44
CA ALA A 84 7.97 -17.16 6.18
C ALA A 84 7.93 -16.75 4.70
N PHE A 85 9.07 -16.43 4.09
CA PHE A 85 9.15 -16.17 2.64
C PHE A 85 8.78 -17.38 1.79
N MET A 86 9.22 -18.60 2.17
CA MET A 86 8.84 -19.81 1.42
C MET A 86 7.33 -20.00 1.39
N VAL A 87 6.66 -19.88 2.55
CA VAL A 87 5.20 -20.00 2.66
C VAL A 87 4.51 -18.86 1.88
N ALA A 88 5.00 -17.63 2.06
CA ALA A 88 4.47 -16.47 1.36
C ALA A 88 4.48 -16.64 -0.17
N PHE A 89 5.65 -16.92 -0.74
CA PHE A 89 5.78 -17.03 -2.19
C PHE A 89 5.07 -18.25 -2.76
N ALA A 90 4.98 -19.36 -2.03
CA ALA A 90 4.20 -20.52 -2.45
C ALA A 90 2.69 -20.19 -2.51
N ILE A 91 2.15 -19.55 -1.45
CA ILE A 91 0.73 -19.16 -1.41
C ILE A 91 0.44 -18.07 -2.46
N LEU A 92 1.31 -17.05 -2.60
CA LEU A 92 1.15 -16.00 -3.60
C LEU A 92 1.17 -16.56 -5.03
N ALA A 93 2.10 -17.47 -5.34
CA ALA A 93 2.18 -18.10 -6.66
C ALA A 93 0.89 -18.85 -7.00
N ILE A 94 0.39 -19.68 -6.08
CA ILE A 94 -0.88 -20.41 -6.26
C ILE A 94 -2.05 -19.42 -6.33
N GLY A 95 -2.08 -18.42 -5.44
CA GLY A 95 -3.18 -17.46 -5.35
C GLY A 95 -3.30 -16.60 -6.62
N TYR A 96 -2.20 -16.04 -7.12
CA TYR A 96 -2.22 -15.29 -8.37
C TYR A 96 -2.58 -16.17 -9.56
N PHE A 97 -2.07 -17.40 -9.63
CA PHE A 97 -2.48 -18.35 -10.67
C PHE A 97 -3.98 -18.63 -10.63
N LEU A 98 -4.54 -18.89 -9.44
CA LEU A 98 -5.97 -19.15 -9.27
C LEU A 98 -6.81 -17.94 -9.71
N ILE A 99 -6.45 -16.73 -9.31
CA ILE A 99 -7.15 -15.50 -9.74
C ILE A 99 -7.11 -15.37 -11.27
N GLY A 100 -5.92 -15.44 -11.87
CA GLY A 100 -5.76 -15.30 -13.33
C GLY A 100 -6.50 -16.39 -14.11
N SER A 101 -6.46 -17.64 -13.62
CA SER A 101 -7.11 -18.78 -14.27
C SER A 101 -8.63 -18.64 -14.41
N THR A 102 -9.29 -17.83 -13.53
CA THR A 102 -10.73 -17.55 -13.68
C THR A 102 -11.07 -16.80 -14.97
N GLY A 103 -10.11 -16.09 -15.55
CA GLY A 103 -10.28 -15.37 -16.82
C GLY A 103 -9.73 -16.11 -18.05
N MET A 104 -9.04 -17.24 -17.86
CA MET A 104 -8.41 -17.98 -18.96
C MET A 104 -9.38 -18.98 -19.57
N ALA A 105 -9.55 -18.94 -20.89
CA ALA A 105 -10.44 -19.85 -21.62
C ALA A 105 -10.20 -21.33 -21.34
N ALA A 106 -8.92 -21.73 -21.14
CA ALA A 106 -8.54 -23.11 -20.85
C ALA A 106 -9.14 -23.67 -19.55
N PHE A 107 -9.53 -22.80 -18.60
CA PHE A 107 -10.08 -23.18 -17.30
C PHE A 107 -11.59 -22.93 -17.18
N ASN A 108 -12.28 -22.45 -18.24
CA ASN A 108 -13.71 -22.16 -18.20
C ASN A 108 -14.53 -23.36 -17.72
N GLY A 109 -14.18 -24.58 -18.15
CA GLY A 109 -14.86 -25.80 -17.72
C GLY A 109 -14.71 -26.09 -16.22
N LEU A 110 -13.61 -25.71 -15.61
CA LEU A 110 -13.37 -25.89 -14.17
C LEU A 110 -14.26 -24.99 -13.32
N TYR A 111 -14.54 -23.80 -13.81
CA TYR A 111 -15.33 -22.79 -13.10
C TYR A 111 -16.80 -22.76 -13.52
N ALA A 112 -17.19 -23.60 -14.51
CA ALA A 112 -18.57 -23.69 -14.98
C ALA A 112 -19.49 -24.15 -13.84
N GLY A 113 -20.50 -23.32 -13.55
CA GLY A 113 -21.47 -23.61 -12.47
C GLY A 113 -21.04 -23.21 -11.06
N LEU A 114 -19.83 -22.71 -10.87
CA LEU A 114 -19.40 -22.14 -9.58
C LEU A 114 -19.88 -20.70 -9.42
N PRO A 115 -20.28 -20.29 -8.20
CA PRO A 115 -20.62 -18.89 -7.94
C PRO A 115 -19.34 -18.05 -7.98
N MET A 116 -19.09 -17.39 -9.12
CA MET A 116 -17.83 -16.69 -9.42
C MET A 116 -17.43 -15.69 -8.33
N PHE A 117 -18.39 -14.93 -7.79
CA PHE A 117 -18.11 -13.98 -6.71
C PHE A 117 -17.45 -14.64 -5.50
N TRP A 118 -18.01 -15.76 -4.99
CA TRP A 118 -17.48 -16.45 -3.82
C TRP A 118 -16.17 -17.19 -4.12
N THR A 119 -16.00 -17.68 -5.35
CA THR A 119 -14.75 -18.26 -5.83
C THR A 119 -13.63 -17.21 -5.79
N LEU A 120 -13.90 -16.00 -6.27
CA LEU A 120 -12.95 -14.89 -6.20
C LEU A 120 -12.67 -14.44 -4.78
N VAL A 121 -13.68 -14.38 -3.90
CA VAL A 121 -13.49 -14.10 -2.46
C VAL A 121 -12.49 -15.10 -1.87
N LEU A 122 -12.68 -16.41 -2.11
CA LEU A 122 -11.78 -17.45 -1.63
C LEU A 122 -10.34 -17.25 -2.13
N PHE A 123 -10.16 -16.99 -3.43
CA PHE A 123 -8.83 -16.85 -4.03
C PHE A 123 -8.13 -15.56 -3.58
N LEU A 124 -8.85 -14.46 -3.44
CA LEU A 124 -8.30 -13.19 -2.97
C LEU A 124 -7.89 -13.27 -1.49
N VAL A 125 -8.72 -13.89 -0.64
CA VAL A 125 -8.38 -14.11 0.79
C VAL A 125 -7.19 -15.07 0.89
N PHE A 126 -7.15 -16.15 0.14
CA PHE A 126 -6.03 -17.07 0.10
C PHE A 126 -4.73 -16.35 -0.30
N THR A 127 -4.77 -15.53 -1.35
CA THR A 127 -3.64 -14.72 -1.79
C THR A 127 -3.17 -13.75 -0.70
N SER A 128 -4.11 -13.11 0.01
CA SER A 128 -3.82 -12.19 1.11
C SER A 128 -3.09 -12.87 2.28
N ILE A 129 -3.38 -14.16 2.54
CA ILE A 129 -2.66 -14.95 3.55
C ILE A 129 -1.19 -15.10 3.16
N GLY A 130 -0.87 -15.27 1.87
CA GLY A 130 0.52 -15.25 1.39
C GLY A 130 1.18 -13.90 1.59
N GLY A 131 0.50 -12.83 1.17
CA GLY A 131 1.01 -11.45 1.24
C GLY A 131 1.30 -10.96 2.65
N CYS A 132 0.62 -11.49 3.67
CA CYS A 132 0.77 -11.04 5.06
C CYS A 132 2.17 -11.30 5.65
N PHE A 133 2.93 -12.23 5.12
CA PHE A 133 4.28 -12.56 5.58
C PHE A 133 5.36 -11.68 4.96
N ILE A 134 5.13 -11.08 3.78
CA ILE A 134 6.17 -10.42 2.99
C ILE A 134 6.75 -9.22 3.74
N LYS A 135 5.92 -8.20 4.02
CA LYS A 135 6.40 -6.95 4.66
C LYS A 135 7.12 -7.18 5.99
N PRO A 136 6.57 -7.95 6.95
CA PRO A 136 7.27 -8.22 8.20
C PRO A 136 8.61 -8.92 7.99
N SER A 137 8.67 -9.89 7.06
CA SER A 137 9.90 -10.65 6.80
C SER A 137 10.99 -9.81 6.15
N VAL A 138 10.63 -8.95 5.19
CA VAL A 138 11.61 -8.05 4.55
C VAL A 138 12.12 -7.02 5.56
N LEU A 139 11.24 -6.34 6.27
CA LEU A 139 11.62 -5.30 7.24
C LEU A 139 12.43 -5.90 8.39
N GLY A 140 12.06 -7.10 8.87
CA GLY A 140 12.83 -7.84 9.86
C GLY A 140 14.22 -8.24 9.35
N THR A 141 14.30 -8.73 8.10
CA THR A 141 15.59 -9.03 7.47
C THR A 141 16.45 -7.78 7.33
N VAL A 142 15.90 -6.65 6.85
CA VAL A 142 16.63 -5.38 6.76
C VAL A 142 17.17 -4.96 8.13
N ALA A 143 16.36 -5.11 9.19
CA ALA A 143 16.76 -4.78 10.55
C ALA A 143 17.94 -5.61 11.07
N LEU A 144 17.95 -6.94 10.78
CA LEU A 144 18.96 -7.87 11.24
C LEU A 144 20.24 -7.90 10.39
N THR A 145 20.13 -7.50 9.12
CA THR A 145 21.23 -7.61 8.15
C THR A 145 21.93 -6.28 7.88
N SER A 146 21.49 -5.20 8.54
CA SER A 146 22.11 -3.88 8.48
C SER A 146 22.90 -3.60 9.78
N LYS A 147 24.14 -3.14 9.69
CA LYS A 147 24.89 -2.65 10.85
C LYS A 147 24.22 -1.41 11.46
N ALA A 148 24.47 -1.13 12.73
CA ALA A 148 23.83 -0.03 13.46
C ALA A 148 23.99 1.34 12.78
N ASP A 149 25.17 1.61 12.21
CA ASP A 149 25.49 2.87 11.50
C ASP A 149 24.93 2.94 10.07
N THR A 150 24.52 1.80 9.46
CA THR A 150 23.94 1.73 8.11
C THR A 150 22.45 1.38 8.11
N LYS A 151 21.85 1.14 9.27
CA LYS A 151 20.45 0.71 9.37
C LYS A 151 19.47 1.67 8.71
N SER A 152 19.65 2.97 8.89
CA SER A 152 18.84 4.01 8.23
C SER A 152 18.98 3.95 6.70
N LEU A 153 20.20 3.70 6.21
CA LEU A 153 20.45 3.53 4.77
C LEU A 153 19.77 2.24 4.24
N GLY A 154 19.75 1.17 5.02
CA GLY A 154 19.06 -0.08 4.68
C GLY A 154 17.55 0.12 4.45
N TYR A 155 16.89 0.85 5.36
CA TYR A 155 15.47 1.21 5.17
C TYR A 155 15.25 2.16 3.99
N ALA A 156 16.21 3.04 3.68
CA ALA A 156 16.12 3.90 2.50
C ALA A 156 16.21 3.09 1.19
N PHE A 157 17.09 2.09 1.12
CA PHE A 157 17.14 1.14 0.00
C PHE A 157 15.84 0.37 -0.16
N TYR A 158 15.30 -0.18 0.92
CA TYR A 158 14.01 -0.85 0.91
C TYR A 158 12.91 0.06 0.34
N TYR A 159 12.79 1.28 0.85
CA TYR A 159 11.77 2.23 0.38
C TYR A 159 11.93 2.58 -1.11
N TRP A 160 13.17 2.76 -1.56
CA TRP A 160 13.47 3.03 -2.97
C TRP A 160 13.06 1.86 -3.88
N ILE A 161 13.36 0.64 -3.47
CA ILE A 161 12.99 -0.60 -4.18
C ILE A 161 11.47 -0.75 -4.29
N VAL A 162 10.72 -0.47 -3.21
CA VAL A 162 9.26 -0.48 -3.23
C VAL A 162 8.71 0.49 -4.28
N ASN A 163 9.27 1.70 -4.37
CA ASN A 163 8.83 2.70 -5.35
C ASN A 163 9.21 2.31 -6.80
N ILE A 164 10.37 1.70 -7.02
CA ILE A 164 10.71 1.14 -8.34
C ILE A 164 9.68 0.09 -8.75
N GLY A 165 9.31 -0.81 -7.84
CA GLY A 165 8.27 -1.81 -8.09
C GLY A 165 6.92 -1.18 -8.44
N ALA A 166 6.53 -0.11 -7.71
CA ALA A 166 5.30 0.62 -7.96
C ALA A 166 5.29 1.37 -9.31
N ALA A 167 6.46 1.82 -9.76
CA ALA A 167 6.60 2.50 -11.04
C ALA A 167 6.64 1.52 -12.24
N LEU A 168 7.38 0.42 -12.12
CA LEU A 168 7.61 -0.51 -13.22
C LEU A 168 6.57 -1.63 -13.30
N GLY A 169 5.95 -2.03 -12.18
CA GLY A 169 4.93 -3.08 -12.14
C GLY A 169 3.77 -2.81 -13.11
N PRO A 170 3.14 -1.63 -13.07
CA PRO A 170 2.09 -1.26 -14.03
C PRO A 170 2.55 -1.25 -15.49
N LEU A 171 3.81 -0.87 -15.78
CA LEU A 171 4.33 -0.90 -17.16
C LEU A 171 4.43 -2.34 -17.68
N ILE A 172 4.86 -3.29 -16.83
CA ILE A 172 4.89 -4.72 -17.18
C ILE A 172 3.45 -5.21 -17.38
N ALA A 173 2.52 -4.83 -16.51
CA ALA A 173 1.11 -5.20 -16.63
C ALA A 173 0.50 -4.69 -17.95
N TYR A 174 0.80 -3.45 -18.35
CA TYR A 174 0.39 -2.90 -19.64
C TYR A 174 0.89 -3.77 -20.81
N ILE A 175 2.19 -4.08 -20.85
CA ILE A 175 2.79 -4.88 -21.94
C ILE A 175 2.11 -6.26 -22.01
N VAL A 176 1.87 -6.90 -20.87
CA VAL A 176 1.25 -8.22 -20.81
C VAL A 176 -0.21 -8.14 -21.26
N ARG A 177 -1.00 -7.17 -20.75
CA ARG A 177 -2.40 -6.98 -21.15
C ARG A 177 -2.54 -6.69 -22.63
N ASP A 178 -1.71 -5.81 -23.17
CA ASP A 178 -1.75 -5.40 -24.57
C ASP A 178 -1.37 -6.53 -25.54
N ARG A 179 -0.42 -7.40 -25.16
CA ARG A 179 0.13 -8.42 -26.04
C ARG A 179 -0.56 -9.78 -25.94
N ILE A 180 -1.02 -10.18 -24.75
CA ILE A 180 -1.51 -11.55 -24.52
C ILE A 180 -2.83 -11.61 -23.73
N GLY A 181 -3.18 -10.59 -22.95
CA GLY A 181 -4.44 -10.52 -22.21
C GLY A 181 -4.25 -10.14 -20.74
N ILE A 182 -5.31 -9.56 -20.16
CA ILE A 182 -5.29 -9.03 -18.79
C ILE A 182 -5.15 -10.16 -17.75
N GLU A 183 -5.71 -11.33 -17.98
CA GLU A 183 -5.64 -12.51 -17.14
C GLU A 183 -4.21 -13.05 -16.98
N TYR A 184 -3.36 -12.84 -17.99
CA TYR A 184 -1.96 -13.27 -17.97
C TYR A 184 -1.06 -12.37 -17.10
N VAL A 185 -1.52 -11.17 -16.71
CA VAL A 185 -0.82 -10.35 -15.71
C VAL A 185 -0.68 -11.11 -14.39
N TYR A 186 -1.74 -11.84 -14.01
CA TYR A 186 -1.71 -12.70 -12.81
C TYR A 186 -0.77 -13.90 -12.98
N LEU A 187 -0.70 -14.48 -14.17
CA LEU A 187 0.25 -15.57 -14.46
C LEU A 187 1.70 -15.09 -14.36
N VAL A 188 2.02 -13.90 -14.88
CA VAL A 188 3.36 -13.29 -14.74
C VAL A 188 3.67 -13.03 -13.28
N SER A 189 2.70 -12.56 -12.49
CA SER A 189 2.84 -12.39 -11.04
C SER A 189 3.09 -13.73 -10.32
N ALA A 190 2.37 -14.78 -10.72
CA ALA A 190 2.56 -16.13 -10.17
C ALA A 190 3.97 -16.67 -10.49
N VAL A 191 4.42 -16.53 -11.74
CA VAL A 191 5.78 -16.94 -12.17
C VAL A 191 6.84 -16.15 -11.40
N SER A 192 6.66 -14.84 -11.20
CA SER A 192 7.56 -14.03 -10.37
C SER A 192 7.66 -14.60 -8.95
N CYS A 193 6.53 -14.97 -8.34
CA CYS A 193 6.53 -15.57 -7.00
C CYS A 193 7.23 -16.95 -6.97
N VAL A 194 7.05 -17.79 -8.00
CA VAL A 194 7.80 -19.06 -8.12
C VAL A 194 9.31 -18.80 -8.22
N MET A 195 9.73 -17.83 -9.04
CA MET A 195 11.13 -17.43 -9.12
C MET A 195 11.67 -16.98 -7.76
N MET A 196 10.90 -16.19 -7.00
CA MET A 196 11.31 -15.75 -5.67
C MET A 196 11.35 -16.89 -4.66
N LEU A 197 10.46 -17.87 -4.78
CA LEU A 197 10.51 -19.11 -3.98
C LEU A 197 11.84 -19.85 -4.22
N VAL A 198 12.27 -19.98 -5.49
CA VAL A 198 13.54 -20.59 -5.87
C VAL A 198 14.72 -19.76 -5.35
N VAL A 199 14.70 -18.44 -5.54
CA VAL A 199 15.75 -17.53 -5.01
C VAL A 199 15.84 -17.64 -3.48
N ASN A 200 14.72 -17.65 -2.78
CA ASN A 200 14.71 -17.82 -1.33
C ASN A 200 15.30 -19.17 -0.90
N PHE A 201 14.96 -20.25 -1.61
CA PHE A 201 15.43 -21.59 -1.27
C PHE A 201 16.94 -21.72 -1.41
N PHE A 202 17.55 -21.19 -2.47
CA PHE A 202 18.98 -21.36 -2.75
C PHE A 202 19.86 -20.28 -2.15
N PHE A 203 19.40 -19.03 -2.08
CA PHE A 203 20.25 -17.88 -1.77
C PHE A 203 19.94 -17.22 -0.43
N TYR A 204 18.73 -17.32 0.09
CA TYR A 204 18.42 -16.70 1.38
C TYR A 204 18.98 -17.55 2.53
N LYS A 205 19.87 -16.91 3.33
CA LYS A 205 20.41 -17.51 4.56
C LYS A 205 19.75 -16.84 5.76
N GLU A 206 19.18 -17.66 6.64
CA GLU A 206 18.60 -17.15 7.88
C GLU A 206 19.68 -16.49 8.73
N VAL A 207 19.44 -15.24 9.13
CA VAL A 207 20.31 -14.51 10.05
C VAL A 207 19.68 -14.60 11.43
N LYS A 208 20.37 -15.22 12.37
CA LYS A 208 19.90 -15.36 13.74
C LYS A 208 20.05 -14.02 14.46
N ASP A 209 19.02 -13.64 15.19
CA ASP A 209 19.08 -12.52 16.10
C ASP A 209 19.85 -12.94 17.35
N GLU A 210 21.06 -12.41 17.52
CA GLU A 210 21.89 -12.64 18.70
C GLU A 210 21.42 -11.83 19.92
N THR A 211 20.48 -10.88 19.72
CA THR A 211 20.03 -9.96 20.77
C THR A 211 18.86 -10.48 21.60
N HIS A 212 18.45 -11.75 21.42
CA HIS A 212 17.31 -12.36 22.14
C HIS A 212 16.07 -11.47 22.17
N ILE A 213 15.60 -10.98 21.01
CA ILE A 213 14.29 -10.31 20.94
C ILE A 213 13.26 -11.34 21.39
N VAL A 214 12.61 -11.07 22.51
CA VAL A 214 11.52 -11.91 23.02
C VAL A 214 10.41 -11.88 21.98
N VAL A 215 10.19 -13.02 21.31
CA VAL A 215 9.10 -13.18 20.36
C VAL A 215 7.79 -13.02 21.13
N GLU A 216 7.14 -11.87 20.97
CA GLU A 216 5.85 -11.63 21.62
C GLU A 216 4.80 -12.63 21.14
N SER A 217 4.09 -13.24 22.07
CA SER A 217 2.96 -14.12 21.76
C SER A 217 1.83 -13.33 21.09
N LEU A 218 0.98 -14.01 20.31
CA LEU A 218 -0.25 -13.40 19.76
C LEU A 218 -1.12 -12.79 20.86
N GLY A 219 -1.23 -13.45 22.03
CA GLY A 219 -1.96 -12.93 23.18
C GLY A 219 -1.36 -11.62 23.70
N THR A 220 -0.03 -11.51 23.77
CA THR A 220 0.66 -10.28 24.14
C THR A 220 0.43 -9.17 23.10
N LYS A 221 0.51 -9.48 21.82
CA LYS A 221 0.21 -8.52 20.74
C LYS A 221 -1.23 -8.03 20.76
N LEU A 222 -2.20 -8.91 21.00
CA LEU A 222 -3.60 -8.53 21.19
C LEU A 222 -3.83 -7.69 22.46
N GLY A 223 -3.16 -8.02 23.56
CA GLY A 223 -3.15 -7.20 24.78
C GLY A 223 -2.54 -5.82 24.54
N ASN A 224 -1.47 -5.75 23.76
CA ASN A 224 -0.83 -4.51 23.34
C ASN A 224 -1.77 -3.69 22.42
N LEU A 225 -2.53 -4.33 21.52
CA LEU A 225 -3.57 -3.66 20.73
C LEU A 225 -4.59 -2.96 21.64
N VAL A 226 -5.13 -3.66 22.64
CA VAL A 226 -6.09 -3.07 23.60
C VAL A 226 -5.45 -1.88 24.34
N ARG A 227 -4.19 -1.98 24.71
CA ARG A 227 -3.47 -0.87 25.36
C ARG A 227 -3.32 0.34 24.42
N VAL A 228 -2.97 0.13 23.15
CA VAL A 228 -2.87 1.18 22.14
C VAL A 228 -4.23 1.80 21.85
N LEU A 229 -5.30 0.99 21.76
CA LEU A 229 -6.68 1.45 21.57
C LEU A 229 -7.20 2.31 22.73
N ARG A 230 -6.62 2.22 23.94
CA ARG A 230 -6.92 3.13 25.06
C ARG A 230 -6.30 4.52 24.90
N ASN A 231 -5.31 4.69 24.01
CA ASN A 231 -4.79 6.02 23.69
C ASN A 231 -5.72 6.73 22.70
N PHE A 232 -6.72 7.42 23.26
CA PHE A 232 -7.78 8.09 22.49
C PHE A 232 -7.23 9.10 21.48
N ARG A 233 -6.15 9.82 21.83
CA ARG A 233 -5.47 10.77 20.93
C ARG A 233 -4.89 10.07 19.70
N PHE A 234 -4.28 8.91 19.90
CA PHE A 234 -3.72 8.11 18.82
C PHE A 234 -4.80 7.51 17.93
N ILE A 235 -5.87 6.97 18.53
CA ILE A 235 -6.96 6.35 17.75
C ILE A 235 -7.70 7.38 16.90
N ILE A 236 -8.03 8.56 17.44
CA ILE A 236 -8.64 9.63 16.62
C ILE A 236 -7.74 9.99 15.45
N PHE A 237 -6.44 10.14 15.68
CA PHE A 237 -5.48 10.41 14.61
C PHE A 237 -5.51 9.32 13.53
N LEU A 238 -5.49 8.04 13.89
CA LEU A 238 -5.57 6.94 12.95
C LEU A 238 -6.90 6.91 12.17
N LEU A 239 -8.02 7.19 12.83
CA LEU A 239 -9.33 7.26 12.15
C LEU A 239 -9.41 8.41 11.15
N ILE A 240 -8.89 9.60 11.50
CA ILE A 240 -8.79 10.71 10.55
C ILE A 240 -7.90 10.31 9.36
N PHE A 241 -6.79 9.64 9.64
CA PHE A 241 -5.87 9.19 8.60
C PHE A 241 -6.48 8.10 7.70
N SER A 242 -7.43 7.31 8.21
CA SER A 242 -8.18 6.34 7.40
C SER A 242 -8.99 7.02 6.29
N LEU A 243 -9.53 8.22 6.52
CA LEU A 243 -10.24 8.98 5.48
C LEU A 243 -9.30 9.39 4.34
N TYR A 244 -8.06 9.76 4.65
CA TYR A 244 -7.02 10.01 3.64
C TYR A 244 -6.74 8.77 2.79
N TRP A 245 -6.58 7.61 3.42
CA TRP A 245 -6.35 6.36 2.70
C TRP A 245 -7.58 5.92 1.90
N ILE A 246 -8.80 6.24 2.32
CA ILE A 246 -10.01 6.01 1.52
C ILE A 246 -9.91 6.73 0.19
N ILE A 247 -9.55 8.03 0.17
CA ILE A 247 -9.41 8.77 -1.08
C ILE A 247 -8.21 8.28 -1.90
N PHE A 248 -7.12 7.84 -1.28
CA PHE A 248 -5.95 7.26 -1.98
C PHE A 248 -6.34 6.04 -2.81
N TRP A 249 -7.05 5.08 -2.21
CA TRP A 249 -7.36 3.82 -2.89
C TRP A 249 -8.35 3.98 -4.03
N GLN A 250 -9.06 5.12 -4.13
CA GLN A 250 -9.90 5.41 -5.29
C GLN A 250 -9.08 5.55 -6.59
N ILE A 251 -7.79 5.86 -6.49
CA ILE A 251 -6.87 5.85 -7.63
C ILE A 251 -6.85 4.46 -8.30
N PHE A 252 -6.88 3.37 -7.52
CA PHE A 252 -6.83 2.00 -8.03
C PHE A 252 -8.21 1.39 -8.32
N ILE A 253 -9.29 1.98 -7.83
CA ILE A 253 -10.65 1.45 -7.96
C ILE A 253 -11.43 2.23 -9.01
N VAL A 254 -11.54 3.55 -8.84
CA VAL A 254 -12.43 4.42 -9.64
C VAL A 254 -11.74 4.93 -10.91
N ILE A 255 -10.45 5.32 -10.83
CA ILE A 255 -9.76 5.91 -12.00
C ILE A 255 -9.66 4.93 -13.17
N PRO A 256 -9.33 3.63 -13.00
CA PRO A 256 -9.31 2.69 -14.12
C PRO A 256 -10.67 2.59 -14.82
N PHE A 257 -11.77 2.53 -14.06
CA PHE A 257 -13.13 2.55 -14.64
C PHE A 257 -13.39 3.83 -15.42
N TYR A 258 -13.04 4.99 -14.83
CA TYR A 258 -13.24 6.27 -15.48
C TYR A 258 -12.44 6.41 -16.78
N ILE A 259 -11.21 5.89 -16.80
CA ILE A 259 -10.40 5.89 -18.02
C ILE A 259 -11.06 5.05 -19.12
N THR A 260 -11.46 3.82 -18.80
CA THR A 260 -12.02 2.89 -19.79
C THR A 260 -13.41 3.32 -20.29
N ASP A 261 -14.21 3.97 -19.44
CA ASP A 261 -15.60 4.33 -19.78
C ASP A 261 -15.73 5.72 -20.43
N TYR A 262 -14.91 6.70 -20.00
CA TYR A 262 -15.10 8.11 -20.38
C TYR A 262 -13.92 8.72 -21.14
N VAL A 263 -12.75 8.08 -21.14
CA VAL A 263 -11.57 8.59 -21.88
C VAL A 263 -11.34 7.74 -23.13
N SER A 264 -11.00 6.47 -22.97
CA SER A 264 -10.83 5.49 -24.05
C SER A 264 -10.74 4.08 -23.51
N LYS A 265 -11.41 3.12 -24.15
CA LYS A 265 -11.31 1.69 -23.80
C LYS A 265 -9.91 1.12 -23.98
N ASP A 266 -9.18 1.66 -24.96
CA ASP A 266 -7.82 1.19 -25.31
C ASP A 266 -6.73 2.01 -24.62
N ALA A 267 -7.09 2.93 -23.73
CA ALA A 267 -6.12 3.75 -23.02
C ALA A 267 -5.19 2.88 -22.16
N PRO A 268 -3.90 3.22 -22.13
CA PRO A 268 -2.93 2.55 -21.28
C PRO A 268 -3.07 3.01 -19.82
N PHE A 269 -4.19 2.66 -19.17
CA PHE A 269 -4.52 3.14 -17.83
C PHE A 269 -3.43 2.76 -16.81
N GLU A 270 -2.74 1.65 -17.01
CA GLU A 270 -1.64 1.23 -16.16
C GLU A 270 -0.47 2.22 -16.21
N ILE A 271 -0.13 2.70 -17.39
CA ILE A 271 0.93 3.73 -17.56
C ILE A 271 0.49 5.04 -16.92
N ILE A 272 -0.76 5.44 -17.13
CA ILE A 272 -1.31 6.67 -16.54
C ILE A 272 -1.25 6.60 -15.01
N MET A 273 -1.62 5.48 -14.42
CA MET A 273 -1.58 5.28 -12.96
C MET A 273 -0.15 5.24 -12.41
N SER A 274 0.83 4.74 -13.17
CA SER A 274 2.23 4.69 -12.74
C SER A 274 2.88 6.07 -12.56
N VAL A 275 2.29 7.14 -13.14
CA VAL A 275 2.79 8.52 -13.05
C VAL A 275 2.96 8.97 -11.60
N GLY A 276 2.10 8.53 -10.69
CA GLY A 276 2.22 8.82 -9.26
C GLY A 276 3.54 8.34 -8.67
N ALA A 277 3.89 7.08 -8.90
CA ALA A 277 5.14 6.50 -8.42
C ALA A 277 6.38 7.17 -9.06
N TRP A 278 6.33 7.45 -10.36
CA TRP A 278 7.38 8.23 -11.04
C TRP A 278 7.53 9.63 -10.44
N GLY A 279 6.42 10.30 -10.15
CA GLY A 279 6.41 11.60 -9.49
C GLY A 279 7.13 11.54 -8.13
N ILE A 280 6.86 10.52 -7.32
CA ILE A 280 7.53 10.31 -6.03
C ILE A 280 9.04 10.09 -6.23
N ILE A 281 9.45 9.20 -7.13
CA ILE A 281 10.87 8.92 -7.39
C ILE A 281 11.62 10.20 -7.78
N LEU A 282 11.03 11.02 -8.64
CA LEU A 282 11.69 12.20 -9.19
C LEU A 282 11.68 13.39 -8.21
N PHE A 283 10.59 13.59 -7.47
CA PHE A 283 10.36 14.84 -6.74
C PHE A 283 10.40 14.71 -5.21
N GLN A 284 10.47 13.50 -4.64
CA GLN A 284 10.45 13.30 -3.18
C GLN A 284 11.49 14.13 -2.44
N LEU A 285 12.73 14.17 -2.94
CA LEU A 285 13.81 14.92 -2.29
C LEU A 285 13.57 16.43 -2.34
N LEU A 286 13.05 16.94 -3.45
CA LEU A 286 12.69 18.35 -3.63
C LEU A 286 11.58 18.75 -2.66
N ILE A 287 10.47 18.00 -2.65
CA ILE A 287 9.33 18.27 -1.78
C ILE A 287 9.75 18.19 -0.30
N ASN A 288 10.55 17.19 0.06
CA ASN A 288 11.07 17.04 1.43
C ASN A 288 11.93 18.26 1.84
N ARG A 289 12.75 18.78 0.92
CA ARG A 289 13.54 20.00 1.17
C ARG A 289 12.68 21.24 1.35
N LEU A 290 11.63 21.38 0.54
CA LEU A 290 10.70 22.52 0.61
C LEU A 290 9.85 22.50 1.89
N THR A 291 9.48 21.30 2.36
CA THR A 291 8.56 21.14 3.50
C THR A 291 9.24 20.85 4.83
N ARG A 292 10.59 20.78 4.87
CA ARG A 292 11.36 20.40 6.08
C ARG A 292 11.15 21.32 7.29
N HIS A 293 10.76 22.59 7.05
CA HIS A 293 10.52 23.58 8.10
C HIS A 293 9.13 23.44 8.74
N LEU A 294 8.25 22.63 8.15
CA LEU A 294 6.91 22.40 8.67
C LEU A 294 6.93 21.41 9.85
N SER A 295 6.12 21.65 10.85
CA SER A 295 5.86 20.65 11.89
C SER A 295 5.19 19.40 11.28
N PRO A 296 5.37 18.19 11.85
CA PRO A 296 4.73 16.99 11.34
C PRO A 296 3.22 17.15 11.16
N ARG A 297 2.54 17.74 12.14
CA ARG A 297 1.09 17.98 12.10
C ARG A 297 0.67 18.93 10.97
N THR A 298 1.43 20.00 10.76
CA THR A 298 1.16 20.98 9.70
C THR A 298 1.41 20.35 8.31
N ALA A 299 2.49 19.60 8.16
CA ALA A 299 2.80 18.93 6.91
C ALA A 299 1.73 17.87 6.53
N ILE A 300 1.21 17.12 7.51
CA ILE A 300 0.10 16.18 7.30
C ILE A 300 -1.16 16.93 6.85
N LEU A 301 -1.50 18.04 7.52
CA LEU A 301 -2.66 18.85 7.15
C LEU A 301 -2.58 19.39 5.73
N ILE A 302 -1.42 19.95 5.35
CA ILE A 302 -1.18 20.46 4.00
C ILE A 302 -1.22 19.32 2.98
N GLY A 303 -0.59 18.19 3.30
CA GLY A 303 -0.61 17.00 2.44
C GLY A 303 -2.03 16.50 2.18
N PHE A 304 -2.91 16.46 3.19
CA PHE A 304 -4.31 16.11 3.03
C PHE A 304 -5.06 17.09 2.12
N ALA A 305 -4.89 18.38 2.35
CA ALA A 305 -5.51 19.42 1.53
C ALA A 305 -5.08 19.30 0.06
N VAL A 306 -3.77 19.23 -0.20
CA VAL A 306 -3.22 19.13 -1.56
C VAL A 306 -3.69 17.85 -2.24
N SER A 307 -3.62 16.68 -1.59
CA SER A 307 -4.09 15.42 -2.18
C SER A 307 -5.59 15.45 -2.49
N SER A 308 -6.39 16.14 -1.68
CA SER A 308 -7.83 16.25 -1.94
C SER A 308 -8.13 16.99 -3.24
N PHE A 309 -7.37 18.03 -3.59
CA PHE A 309 -7.55 18.78 -4.83
C PHE A 309 -7.36 17.95 -6.11
N CYS A 310 -6.64 16.81 -6.05
CA CYS A 310 -6.54 15.85 -7.15
C CYS A 310 -7.90 15.56 -7.77
N TRP A 311 -8.89 15.29 -6.93
CA TRP A 311 -10.23 14.87 -7.34
C TRP A 311 -11.01 15.95 -8.05
N LEU A 312 -10.80 17.24 -7.67
CA LEU A 312 -11.35 18.36 -8.43
C LEU A 312 -10.70 18.51 -9.81
N VAL A 313 -9.38 18.33 -9.89
CA VAL A 313 -8.65 18.40 -11.17
C VAL A 313 -9.17 17.34 -12.13
N ILE A 314 -9.38 16.10 -11.65
CA ILE A 314 -9.91 15.00 -12.47
C ILE A 314 -11.38 15.26 -12.87
N ALA A 315 -12.16 15.88 -11.98
CA ALA A 315 -13.57 16.19 -12.22
C ALA A 315 -13.83 17.21 -13.35
N VAL A 316 -12.82 18.00 -13.74
CA VAL A 316 -12.98 19.10 -14.72
C VAL A 316 -13.35 18.57 -16.10
N HIS A 317 -12.66 17.55 -16.58
CA HIS A 317 -12.86 17.01 -17.93
C HIS A 317 -12.30 15.58 -18.04
N PRO A 318 -13.02 14.63 -18.71
CA PRO A 318 -12.51 13.29 -18.97
C PRO A 318 -11.39 13.33 -20.02
N SER A 319 -10.13 13.41 -19.56
CA SER A 319 -8.96 13.38 -20.41
C SER A 319 -7.75 12.77 -19.70
N VAL A 320 -6.83 12.19 -20.47
CA VAL A 320 -5.57 11.68 -19.94
C VAL A 320 -4.79 12.78 -19.22
N VAL A 321 -4.83 14.02 -19.73
CA VAL A 321 -4.07 15.14 -19.16
C VAL A 321 -4.58 15.52 -17.77
N THR A 322 -5.90 15.62 -17.59
CA THR A 322 -6.50 15.95 -16.29
C THR A 322 -6.26 14.86 -15.24
N ILE A 323 -6.29 13.59 -15.67
CA ILE A 323 -6.01 12.47 -14.79
C ILE A 323 -4.53 12.47 -14.35
N ILE A 324 -3.59 12.62 -15.28
CA ILE A 324 -2.16 12.74 -14.97
C ILE A 324 -1.91 13.93 -14.04
N ALA A 325 -2.46 15.10 -14.36
CA ALA A 325 -2.32 16.28 -13.51
C ALA A 325 -2.87 16.06 -12.11
N GLY A 326 -4.04 15.43 -11.99
CA GLY A 326 -4.63 15.06 -10.70
C GLY A 326 -3.72 14.11 -9.91
N ILE A 327 -3.26 13.02 -10.53
CA ILE A 327 -2.36 12.05 -9.88
C ILE A 327 -1.06 12.73 -9.41
N LEU A 328 -0.49 13.65 -10.18
CA LEU A 328 0.69 14.41 -9.76
C LEU A 328 0.40 15.33 -8.58
N VAL A 329 -0.76 16.01 -8.57
CA VAL A 329 -1.21 16.81 -7.41
C VAL A 329 -1.36 15.91 -6.18
N PHE A 330 -1.97 14.72 -6.34
CA PHE A 330 -2.06 13.75 -5.25
C PHE A 330 -0.68 13.37 -4.70
N SER A 331 0.26 13.05 -5.60
CA SER A 331 1.61 12.65 -5.24
C SER A 331 2.38 13.75 -4.50
N ILE A 332 2.17 15.03 -4.83
CA ILE A 332 2.77 16.17 -4.08
C ILE A 332 2.25 16.17 -2.63
N GLY A 333 0.95 15.98 -2.42
CA GLY A 333 0.37 15.87 -1.09
C GLY A 333 0.90 14.65 -0.34
N GLU A 334 1.00 13.50 -0.99
CA GLU A 334 1.56 12.27 -0.43
C GLU A 334 3.02 12.45 0.00
N MET A 335 3.87 12.97 -0.87
CA MET A 335 5.28 13.27 -0.56
C MET A 335 5.45 14.22 0.62
N THR A 336 4.50 15.13 0.81
CA THR A 336 4.50 16.10 1.91
C THR A 336 4.16 15.44 3.25
N GLN A 337 3.16 14.54 3.28
CA GLN A 337 2.64 13.99 4.52
C GLN A 337 3.25 12.64 4.91
N ALA A 338 3.60 11.75 3.96
CA ALA A 338 3.96 10.36 4.28
C ALA A 338 5.19 10.22 5.21
N PRO A 339 6.31 10.96 5.03
CA PRO A 339 7.41 10.91 5.98
C PRO A 339 7.00 11.42 7.38
N ARG A 340 6.13 12.43 7.43
CA ARG A 340 5.67 13.08 8.66
C ARG A 340 4.68 12.25 9.45
N TYR A 341 3.96 11.35 8.79
CA TYR A 341 3.05 10.40 9.41
C TYR A 341 3.77 9.50 10.42
N TYR A 342 4.83 8.84 9.99
CA TYR A 342 5.62 7.95 10.85
C TYR A 342 6.37 8.72 11.94
N GLU A 343 6.88 9.91 11.63
CA GLU A 343 7.49 10.81 12.62
C GLU A 343 6.49 11.19 13.70
N TYR A 344 5.27 11.56 13.32
CA TYR A 344 4.23 11.96 14.28
C TYR A 344 3.77 10.79 15.15
N ILE A 345 3.60 9.59 14.59
CA ILE A 345 3.28 8.38 15.36
C ILE A 345 4.37 8.11 16.42
N SER A 346 5.64 8.22 16.04
CA SER A 346 6.75 8.05 16.96
C SER A 346 6.71 9.05 18.11
N ASN A 347 6.32 10.31 17.82
CA ASN A 347 6.19 11.37 18.82
C ASN A 347 4.96 11.19 19.74
N LEU A 348 3.90 10.51 19.27
CA LEU A 348 2.71 10.19 20.08
C LEU A 348 2.93 9.01 21.03
N ALA A 349 3.91 8.16 20.73
CA ALA A 349 4.18 6.97 21.51
C ALA A 349 4.79 7.33 22.88
N PRO A 350 4.34 6.71 24.00
CA PRO A 350 5.04 6.80 25.27
C PRO A 350 6.51 6.33 25.12
N LYS A 351 7.39 6.84 26.01
CA LYS A 351 8.80 6.45 26.01
C LYS A 351 8.95 4.92 26.09
N GLY A 352 9.73 4.35 25.17
CA GLY A 352 9.96 2.91 25.07
C GLY A 352 8.87 2.11 24.35
N GLN A 353 7.80 2.75 23.84
CA GLN A 353 6.70 2.09 23.12
C GLN A 353 6.61 2.49 21.63
N GLN A 354 7.61 3.19 21.10
CA GLN A 354 7.61 3.68 19.71
C GLN A 354 7.40 2.55 18.69
N GLY A 355 8.09 1.41 18.89
CA GLY A 355 7.92 0.25 18.00
C GLY A 355 6.50 -0.33 18.03
N LEU A 356 5.87 -0.37 19.21
CA LEU A 356 4.50 -0.80 19.35
C LEU A 356 3.54 0.09 18.55
N PHE A 357 3.64 1.41 18.70
CA PHE A 357 2.78 2.36 18.00
C PHE A 357 3.01 2.35 16.49
N GLN A 358 4.27 2.21 16.05
CA GLN A 358 4.60 2.05 14.63
C GLN A 358 4.00 0.77 14.02
N GLY A 359 3.89 -0.31 14.79
CA GLY A 359 3.23 -1.54 14.34
C GLY A 359 1.76 -1.34 13.97
N TYR A 360 1.06 -0.39 14.60
CA TYR A 360 -0.33 -0.06 14.29
C TYR A 360 -0.49 1.05 13.23
N ALA A 361 0.61 1.58 12.69
CA ALA A 361 0.56 2.57 11.62
C ALA A 361 -0.11 2.08 10.33
N PHE A 362 -0.23 0.77 10.13
CA PHE A 362 -0.92 0.19 8.98
C PHE A 362 -2.44 0.00 9.18
N LEU A 363 -2.93 0.17 10.40
CA LEU A 363 -4.37 0.02 10.70
C LEU A 363 -5.27 0.96 9.88
N PRO A 364 -4.94 2.25 9.68
CA PRO A 364 -5.71 3.14 8.82
C PRO A 364 -5.83 2.65 7.38
N ILE A 365 -4.79 1.99 6.86
CA ILE A 365 -4.79 1.45 5.50
C ILE A 365 -5.78 0.28 5.40
N ALA A 366 -5.78 -0.64 6.37
CA ALA A 366 -6.72 -1.74 6.42
C ALA A 366 -8.17 -1.25 6.51
N ILE A 367 -8.46 -0.27 7.41
CA ILE A 367 -9.77 0.36 7.55
C ILE A 367 -10.20 1.00 6.23
N ALA A 368 -9.29 1.74 5.59
CA ALA A 368 -9.55 2.42 4.34
C ALA A 368 -9.88 1.45 3.19
N TRP A 369 -9.22 0.31 3.12
CA TRP A 369 -9.53 -0.70 2.12
C TRP A 369 -10.91 -1.32 2.34
N PHE A 370 -11.25 -1.72 3.59
CA PHE A 370 -12.55 -2.30 3.88
C PHE A 370 -13.71 -1.40 3.48
N PHE A 371 -13.60 -0.10 3.71
CA PHE A 371 -14.65 0.85 3.36
C PHE A 371 -14.47 1.46 1.96
N GLY A 372 -13.24 1.71 1.55
CA GLY A 372 -12.93 2.45 0.32
C GLY A 372 -13.28 1.68 -0.96
N GLY A 373 -13.04 0.37 -1.01
CA GLY A 373 -13.39 -0.45 -2.16
C GLY A 373 -14.91 -0.49 -2.39
N THR A 374 -15.65 -0.82 -1.33
CA THR A 374 -17.11 -0.82 -1.36
C THR A 374 -17.69 0.55 -1.71
N LEU A 375 -17.15 1.62 -1.10
CA LEU A 375 -17.57 2.99 -1.37
C LEU A 375 -17.31 3.38 -2.83
N GLY A 376 -16.12 3.09 -3.35
CA GLY A 376 -15.76 3.41 -4.74
C GLY A 376 -16.64 2.70 -5.76
N GLY A 377 -16.83 1.39 -5.57
CA GLY A 377 -17.73 0.61 -6.43
C GLY A 377 -19.18 1.11 -6.36
N TRP A 378 -19.70 1.42 -5.17
CA TRP A 378 -21.04 1.96 -5.01
C TRP A 378 -21.20 3.35 -5.63
N LEU A 379 -20.27 4.26 -5.40
CA LEU A 379 -20.28 5.61 -5.99
C LEU A 379 -20.26 5.53 -7.51
N TYR A 380 -19.38 4.71 -8.06
CA TYR A 380 -19.25 4.59 -9.50
C TYR A 380 -20.52 3.98 -10.14
N ASN A 381 -21.01 2.88 -9.59
CA ASN A 381 -22.25 2.25 -10.06
C ASN A 381 -23.44 3.22 -10.01
N THR A 382 -23.57 3.99 -8.93
CA THR A 382 -24.74 4.86 -8.71
C THR A 382 -24.70 6.10 -9.58
N TYR A 383 -23.57 6.81 -9.62
CA TYR A 383 -23.50 8.14 -10.23
C TYR A 383 -22.90 8.12 -11.64
N ALA A 384 -21.89 7.27 -11.90
CA ALA A 384 -21.28 7.19 -13.21
C ALA A 384 -22.05 6.24 -14.13
N THR A 385 -22.22 4.97 -13.74
CA THR A 385 -22.85 3.95 -14.60
C THR A 385 -24.36 4.19 -14.76
N LYS A 386 -25.10 4.27 -13.65
CA LYS A 386 -26.56 4.47 -13.69
C LYS A 386 -26.97 5.92 -13.88
N GLY A 387 -26.24 6.85 -13.26
CA GLY A 387 -26.54 8.28 -13.28
C GLY A 387 -25.95 9.04 -14.46
N GLY A 388 -25.02 8.44 -15.20
CA GLY A 388 -24.35 9.06 -16.36
C GLY A 388 -23.49 10.29 -16.04
N ASN A 389 -23.19 10.53 -14.75
CA ASN A 389 -22.45 11.70 -14.30
C ASN A 389 -21.25 11.31 -13.40
N PRO A 390 -20.09 10.97 -13.98
CA PRO A 390 -18.90 10.60 -13.22
C PRO A 390 -18.33 11.75 -12.37
N THR A 391 -18.62 13.01 -12.72
CA THR A 391 -18.17 14.18 -11.96
C THR A 391 -18.60 14.13 -10.50
N VAL A 392 -19.83 13.64 -10.25
CA VAL A 392 -20.36 13.50 -8.87
C VAL A 392 -19.50 12.54 -8.04
N VAL A 393 -18.99 11.46 -8.63
CA VAL A 393 -18.11 10.52 -7.96
C VAL A 393 -16.88 11.24 -7.41
N PHE A 394 -16.22 12.05 -8.25
CA PHE A 394 -15.03 12.79 -7.87
C PHE A 394 -15.31 13.90 -6.86
N LEU A 395 -16.45 14.56 -6.95
CA LEU A 395 -16.88 15.58 -5.98
C LEU A 395 -17.14 14.97 -4.61
N VAL A 396 -17.73 13.78 -4.54
CA VAL A 396 -17.91 13.07 -3.24
C VAL A 396 -16.56 12.67 -2.65
N ILE A 397 -15.64 12.13 -3.47
CA ILE A 397 -14.30 11.76 -3.00
C ILE A 397 -13.53 13.01 -2.53
N PHE A 398 -13.63 14.12 -3.26
CA PHE A 398 -13.11 15.42 -2.82
C PHE A 398 -13.70 15.85 -1.48
N GLY A 399 -15.02 15.73 -1.30
CA GLY A 399 -15.71 16.03 -0.05
C GLY A 399 -15.18 15.21 1.14
N ILE A 400 -14.88 13.92 0.93
CA ILE A 400 -14.23 13.07 1.95
C ILE A 400 -12.83 13.60 2.28
N GLY A 401 -12.06 14.02 1.28
CA GLY A 401 -10.75 14.63 1.49
C GLY A 401 -10.81 15.96 2.24
N VAL A 402 -11.79 16.80 1.94
CA VAL A 402 -12.06 18.05 2.68
C VAL A 402 -12.43 17.73 4.12
N LEU A 403 -13.29 16.74 4.36
CA LEU A 403 -13.64 16.29 5.70
C LEU A 403 -12.41 15.80 6.47
N ALA A 404 -11.57 14.98 5.86
CA ALA A 404 -10.32 14.52 6.46
C ALA A 404 -9.41 15.70 6.84
N THR A 405 -9.29 16.68 5.95
CA THR A 405 -8.50 17.90 6.18
C THR A 405 -9.07 18.74 7.33
N ALA A 406 -10.38 18.95 7.34
CA ALA A 406 -11.05 19.70 8.40
C ALA A 406 -10.93 19.01 9.78
N LEU A 407 -11.12 17.70 9.83
CA LEU A 407 -10.93 16.91 11.06
C LEU A 407 -9.46 16.93 11.52
N MET A 408 -8.49 16.91 10.60
CA MET A 408 -7.08 17.04 10.96
C MET A 408 -6.75 18.45 11.47
N ALA A 409 -7.35 19.50 10.91
CA ALA A 409 -7.20 20.87 11.41
C ALA A 409 -7.78 21.00 12.83
N LEU A 410 -8.97 20.47 13.06
CA LEU A 410 -9.61 20.44 14.40
C LEU A 410 -8.75 19.64 15.40
N TYR A 411 -8.27 18.47 15.01
CA TYR A 411 -7.36 17.68 15.83
C TYR A 411 -6.12 18.48 16.23
N ASN A 412 -5.49 19.15 15.27
CA ASN A 412 -4.31 19.99 15.52
C ASN A 412 -4.61 21.14 16.50
N ALA A 413 -5.75 21.79 16.35
CA ALA A 413 -6.19 22.87 17.25
C ALA A 413 -6.39 22.37 18.69
N ILE A 414 -7.08 21.23 18.88
CA ILE A 414 -7.31 20.61 20.19
C ILE A 414 -5.99 20.21 20.85
N VAL A 415 -5.10 19.61 20.09
CA VAL A 415 -3.78 19.19 20.60
C VAL A 415 -2.94 20.39 21.01
N ALA A 416 -2.89 21.43 20.18
CA ALA A 416 -2.15 22.66 20.49
C ALA A 416 -2.70 23.37 21.75
N ALA A 417 -4.03 23.43 21.91
CA ALA A 417 -4.67 24.00 23.08
C ALA A 417 -4.28 23.26 24.39
N ARG A 418 -4.24 21.92 24.35
CA ARG A 418 -3.81 21.09 25.49
C ARG A 418 -2.34 21.29 25.81
N GLU A 419 -1.45 21.27 24.82
CA GLU A 419 -0.01 21.48 25.00
C GLU A 419 0.27 22.86 25.62
N ASN A 420 -0.45 23.90 25.22
CA ASN A 420 -0.35 25.24 25.80
C ASN A 420 -0.86 25.26 27.26
N ALA A 421 -2.00 24.60 27.55
CA ALA A 421 -2.52 24.52 28.91
C ALA A 421 -1.59 23.77 29.88
N GLU A 422 -0.89 22.74 29.41
CA GLU A 422 0.12 22.00 30.18
C GLU A 422 1.35 22.87 30.45
N ARG A 423 1.82 23.66 29.47
CA ARG A 423 2.97 24.58 29.64
C ARG A 423 2.70 25.68 30.69
N VAL A 424 1.45 26.15 30.78
CA VAL A 424 1.07 27.19 31.76
C VAL A 424 0.95 26.61 33.18
N ARG A 425 0.77 25.30 33.33
CA ARG A 425 0.64 24.60 34.62
C ARG A 425 1.97 24.16 35.25
N VAL A 426 3.06 24.17 34.47
CA VAL A 426 4.41 23.88 34.97
C VAL A 426 5.09 25.21 35.25
N PRO A 427 5.26 25.58 36.54
CA PRO A 427 5.92 26.82 36.93
C PRO A 427 7.41 26.82 36.60
#